data_c5fc5d84003aadb1e8bd9872f8109902
#
_entry.id   c5fc5d84003aadb1e8bd9872f8109902
#
_cell.length_a   1.000
_cell.length_b   1.000
_cell.length_c   1.000
_cell.angle_alpha   90.00
_cell.angle_beta   90.00
_cell.angle_gamma   90.00
#
_symmetry.space_group_name_H-M   'P 1'
#
loop_
_entity.id
_entity.type
_entity.pdbx_description
1 polymer ?
#
loop_
_entity_poly.entity_id
_entity_poly.type
_entity_poly.pdbx_seq_one_letter_code
_entity_poly.pdbx_strand_id
1 'polypeptide(L)'
;MSNLQPAPPETEGTSLGRARLGVFGIVFFVVAAAAPLVGMTGAVPVAIVLGNGAAVPGTYLLVGIILLLFSVGYATMSHHVTNTGAFFAFIGRGLGVAVGVGSAFVSLVAYLAIQLAIFGFFGVVMAGEMAARFGLEAEWWIWVLIAWALVFVLSWFSVDIGAKLLGILLILELLSLAIVGLAVLFSGGGPEGMQLGDSFLPSAIFAGAPGIAFAFAFASFIGFEATAIYGEEAKNPKRTVPRATYLAILVITILFAVVSWAMVSGIGSSVIIEETVGITGELADPAALLWAVTDQYVGSWLTEIMKVLVLTSLFAGLLAFQNSAGRYFFSMGRAGVLPKALDRVNKYRAPSAGSIATTVITGIVIVWFAIQGLDPFANLFSWFSALAVVAIVLVEMLVCVAIIAYFRKTKEDTRPWNTMIAPILALIGLVAGEYLLIAKFALLAGTAADGSDPTVDSFALNTTGWILVLLPFAILILGAVWGKARVSKENEDLIKDLVS
;
A
#
# COMPACT_ATOMS: atom_id res chain seq x y z
N MET A 1 48.07 -14.18 12.48
CA MET A 1 47.07 -14.37 13.55
C MET A 1 46.43 -13.02 13.78
N SER A 2 45.33 -12.76 13.11
CA SER A 2 44.55 -11.50 13.21
C SER A 2 43.63 -11.58 14.41
N ASN A 3 43.87 -10.70 15.39
CA ASN A 3 42.98 -10.49 16.54
C ASN A 3 41.59 -9.99 16.05
N LEU A 4 40.67 -10.91 15.86
CA LEU A 4 39.25 -10.57 15.79
C LEU A 4 38.82 -10.20 17.21
N GLN A 5 38.62 -8.91 17.48
CA GLN A 5 37.91 -8.47 18.68
C GLN A 5 36.49 -9.07 18.65
N PRO A 6 36.04 -9.68 19.74
CA PRO A 6 34.65 -10.11 19.83
C PRO A 6 33.74 -8.90 19.72
N ALA A 7 32.65 -9.04 18.90
CA ALA A 7 31.62 -8.03 18.80
C ALA A 7 31.07 -7.65 20.19
N PRO A 8 30.78 -6.36 20.46
CA PRO A 8 30.24 -5.95 21.74
C PRO A 8 28.95 -6.73 22.03
N PRO A 9 28.67 -7.07 23.30
CA PRO A 9 27.48 -7.81 23.66
C PRO A 9 26.24 -7.00 23.25
N GLU A 10 25.38 -7.62 22.43
CA GLU A 10 24.08 -7.05 22.08
C GLU A 10 23.29 -6.82 23.37
N THR A 11 22.87 -5.59 23.63
CA THR A 11 21.97 -5.28 24.73
C THR A 11 20.67 -6.04 24.52
N GLU A 12 20.38 -6.99 25.39
CA GLU A 12 19.11 -7.72 25.39
C GLU A 12 17.96 -6.70 25.44
N GLY A 13 17.16 -6.63 24.37
CA GLY A 13 16.01 -5.74 24.29
C GLY A 13 15.88 -4.86 23.04
N THR A 14 16.90 -4.84 22.14
CA THR A 14 16.89 -3.95 20.95
C THR A 14 16.94 -4.67 19.60
N SER A 15 16.95 -6.01 19.55
CA SER A 15 16.98 -6.76 18.28
C SER A 15 15.65 -7.42 17.94
N LEU A 16 15.18 -7.22 16.70
CA LEU A 16 14.07 -7.97 16.10
C LEU A 16 14.51 -9.44 15.85
N GLY A 17 13.54 -10.36 15.67
CA GLY A 17 13.83 -11.78 15.46
C GLY A 17 14.62 -12.04 14.17
N ARG A 18 15.88 -12.53 14.25
CA ARG A 18 16.77 -12.74 13.10
C ARG A 18 16.52 -14.04 12.34
N ALA A 19 16.74 -14.02 11.00
CA ALA A 19 16.92 -15.18 10.11
C ALA A 19 15.76 -16.19 10.04
N ARG A 20 14.49 -15.75 10.15
CA ARG A 20 13.33 -16.66 10.15
C ARG A 20 12.60 -16.72 8.81
N LEU A 21 12.55 -15.62 8.03
CA LEU A 21 11.73 -15.50 6.86
C LEU A 21 12.47 -15.92 5.57
N GLY A 22 11.87 -16.83 4.79
CA GLY A 22 12.27 -17.13 3.41
C GLY A 22 11.56 -16.23 2.40
N VAL A 23 11.85 -16.41 1.09
CA VAL A 23 11.21 -15.65 0.00
C VAL A 23 9.69 -15.71 0.09
N PHE A 24 9.11 -16.90 0.19
CA PHE A 24 7.67 -17.08 0.25
C PHE A 24 7.03 -16.45 1.50
N GLY A 25 7.74 -16.46 2.65
CA GLY A 25 7.26 -15.81 3.87
C GLY A 25 7.17 -14.30 3.71
N ILE A 26 8.15 -13.66 3.05
CA ILE A 26 8.12 -12.22 2.78
C ILE A 26 7.06 -11.89 1.72
N VAL A 27 7.00 -12.64 0.62
CA VAL A 27 5.96 -12.47 -0.42
C VAL A 27 4.57 -12.56 0.19
N PHE A 28 4.38 -13.50 1.09
CA PHE A 28 3.13 -13.68 1.81
C PHE A 28 2.71 -12.41 2.58
N PHE A 29 3.61 -11.81 3.37
CA PHE A 29 3.31 -10.57 4.09
C PHE A 29 3.01 -9.40 3.16
N VAL A 30 3.71 -9.32 2.04
CA VAL A 30 3.50 -8.26 1.04
C VAL A 30 2.17 -8.42 0.32
N VAL A 31 1.83 -9.63 -0.13
CA VAL A 31 0.54 -9.89 -0.80
C VAL A 31 -0.63 -9.73 0.19
N ALA A 32 -0.43 -10.11 1.47
CA ALA A 32 -1.42 -9.86 2.51
C ALA A 32 -1.64 -8.35 2.76
N ALA A 33 -0.57 -7.53 2.68
CA ALA A 33 -0.69 -6.07 2.78
C ALA A 33 -1.41 -5.47 1.55
N ALA A 34 -1.15 -5.99 0.35
CA ALA A 34 -1.86 -5.62 -0.88
C ALA A 34 -3.35 -5.97 -0.85
N ALA A 35 -3.75 -6.91 0.03
CA ALA A 35 -5.14 -7.33 0.27
C ALA A 35 -5.95 -7.47 -1.04
N PRO A 36 -5.64 -8.45 -1.91
CA PRO A 36 -6.17 -8.47 -3.28
C PRO A 36 -7.70 -8.48 -3.37
N LEU A 37 -8.37 -9.18 -2.47
CA LEU A 37 -9.83 -9.22 -2.46
C LEU A 37 -10.41 -7.85 -2.09
N VAL A 38 -9.76 -7.11 -1.21
CA VAL A 38 -10.12 -5.73 -0.86
C VAL A 38 -9.97 -4.81 -2.07
N GLY A 39 -8.88 -4.95 -2.82
CA GLY A 39 -8.68 -4.20 -4.06
C GLY A 39 -9.74 -4.50 -5.12
N MET A 40 -10.12 -5.77 -5.28
CA MET A 40 -11.16 -6.18 -6.24
C MET A 40 -12.56 -5.73 -5.82
N THR A 41 -12.86 -5.64 -4.54
CA THR A 41 -14.16 -5.24 -4.01
C THR A 41 -14.29 -3.73 -3.79
N GLY A 42 -13.19 -3.02 -3.47
CA GLY A 42 -13.21 -1.59 -3.19
C GLY A 42 -12.60 -0.75 -4.31
N ALA A 43 -11.33 -0.99 -4.64
CA ALA A 43 -10.56 -0.14 -5.55
C ALA A 43 -10.98 -0.28 -7.02
N VAL A 44 -11.17 -1.51 -7.52
CA VAL A 44 -11.50 -1.78 -8.93
C VAL A 44 -12.86 -1.17 -9.34
N PRO A 45 -13.96 -1.34 -8.59
CA PRO A 45 -15.25 -0.73 -8.96
C PRO A 45 -15.18 0.80 -9.00
N VAL A 46 -14.49 1.43 -8.03
CA VAL A 46 -14.32 2.89 -8.01
C VAL A 46 -13.47 3.36 -9.20
N ALA A 47 -12.40 2.62 -9.52
CA ALA A 47 -11.56 2.91 -10.69
C ALA A 47 -12.32 2.75 -12.02
N ILE A 48 -13.27 1.83 -12.09
CA ILE A 48 -14.16 1.66 -13.26
C ILE A 48 -15.09 2.86 -13.38
N VAL A 49 -15.83 3.21 -12.32
CA VAL A 49 -16.87 4.25 -12.38
C VAL A 49 -16.26 5.66 -12.50
N LEU A 50 -15.27 5.99 -11.69
CA LEU A 50 -14.69 7.34 -11.62
C LEU A 50 -13.42 7.50 -12.46
N GLY A 51 -12.82 6.41 -12.93
CA GLY A 51 -11.52 6.42 -13.60
C GLY A 51 -11.62 6.25 -15.13
N ASN A 52 -11.16 5.12 -15.64
CA ASN A 52 -11.05 4.83 -17.07
C ASN A 52 -11.85 3.60 -17.53
N GLY A 53 -12.88 3.20 -16.79
CA GLY A 53 -13.86 2.21 -17.21
C GLY A 53 -13.24 0.85 -17.52
N ALA A 54 -13.47 0.35 -18.73
CA ALA A 54 -12.99 -0.93 -19.20
C ALA A 54 -11.46 -1.06 -19.23
N ALA A 55 -10.71 0.05 -19.15
CA ALA A 55 -9.25 0.06 -19.22
C ALA A 55 -8.55 -0.07 -17.86
N VAL A 56 -9.28 -0.23 -16.76
CA VAL A 56 -8.72 -0.50 -15.43
C VAL A 56 -7.72 -1.66 -15.41
N PRO A 57 -7.95 -2.80 -16.09
CA PRO A 57 -6.99 -3.90 -16.15
C PRO A 57 -5.63 -3.49 -16.74
N GLY A 58 -5.66 -2.70 -17.81
CA GLY A 58 -4.47 -2.17 -18.45
C GLY A 58 -3.72 -1.19 -17.56
N THR A 59 -4.43 -0.42 -16.74
CA THR A 59 -3.82 0.47 -15.75
C THR A 59 -3.08 -0.32 -14.68
N TYR A 60 -3.65 -1.39 -14.13
CA TYR A 60 -2.94 -2.28 -13.21
C TYR A 60 -1.69 -2.92 -13.81
N LEU A 61 -1.79 -3.36 -15.08
CA LEU A 61 -0.63 -3.89 -15.81
C LEU A 61 0.46 -2.83 -15.97
N LEU A 62 0.10 -1.60 -16.37
CA LEU A 62 1.05 -0.51 -16.58
C LEU A 62 1.73 -0.08 -15.26
N VAL A 63 0.97 0.06 -14.18
CA VAL A 63 1.52 0.35 -12.85
C VAL A 63 2.45 -0.78 -12.40
N GLY A 64 2.06 -2.04 -12.59
CA GLY A 64 2.92 -3.19 -12.32
C GLY A 64 4.24 -3.14 -13.08
N ILE A 65 4.23 -2.75 -14.37
CA ILE A 65 5.44 -2.56 -15.18
C ILE A 65 6.31 -1.42 -14.60
N ILE A 66 5.71 -0.29 -14.22
CA ILE A 66 6.42 0.84 -13.60
C ILE A 66 7.12 0.37 -12.32
N LEU A 67 6.42 -0.36 -11.45
CA LEU A 67 6.96 -0.88 -10.20
C LEU A 67 7.98 -2.01 -10.39
N LEU A 68 7.87 -2.83 -11.45
CA LEU A 68 8.92 -3.78 -11.83
C LEU A 68 10.19 -3.05 -12.26
N LEU A 69 10.09 -1.96 -13.04
CA LEU A 69 11.22 -1.11 -13.40
C LEU A 69 11.85 -0.43 -12.16
N PHE A 70 11.01 0.07 -11.24
CA PHE A 70 11.44 0.57 -9.94
C PHE A 70 12.24 -0.49 -9.17
N SER A 71 11.74 -1.71 -9.15
CA SER A 71 12.33 -2.84 -8.42
C SER A 71 13.72 -3.22 -8.91
N VAL A 72 14.06 -2.93 -10.16
CA VAL A 72 15.42 -3.18 -10.70
C VAL A 72 16.45 -2.37 -9.91
N GLY A 73 16.22 -1.07 -9.76
CA GLY A 73 17.09 -0.20 -8.97
C GLY A 73 17.03 -0.50 -7.48
N TYR A 74 15.81 -0.69 -6.95
CA TYR A 74 15.56 -1.00 -5.54
C TYR A 74 16.26 -2.29 -5.09
N ALA A 75 16.11 -3.38 -5.84
CA ALA A 75 16.78 -4.65 -5.59
C ALA A 75 18.31 -4.52 -5.69
N THR A 76 18.81 -3.72 -6.65
CA THR A 76 20.26 -3.48 -6.75
C THR A 76 20.77 -2.73 -5.51
N MET A 77 20.07 -1.69 -5.06
CA MET A 77 20.42 -0.92 -3.87
C MET A 77 20.38 -1.78 -2.60
N SER A 78 19.42 -2.71 -2.48
CA SER A 78 19.29 -3.60 -1.32
C SER A 78 20.46 -4.56 -1.10
N HIS A 79 21.29 -4.78 -2.11
CA HIS A 79 22.55 -5.52 -1.94
C HIS A 79 23.63 -4.73 -1.20
N HIS A 80 23.59 -3.40 -1.27
CA HIS A 80 24.57 -2.48 -0.70
C HIS A 80 24.10 -1.88 0.63
N VAL A 81 22.78 -1.71 0.80
CA VAL A 81 22.15 -1.15 2.00
C VAL A 81 21.16 -2.18 2.57
N THR A 82 21.51 -2.79 3.70
CA THR A 82 20.75 -3.91 4.31
C THR A 82 20.04 -3.51 5.61
N ASN A 83 19.59 -2.27 5.71
CA ASN A 83 18.96 -1.73 6.91
C ASN A 83 17.43 -1.83 6.86
N THR A 84 16.75 -2.00 8.02
CA THR A 84 15.29 -1.98 8.18
C THR A 84 14.63 -0.66 7.78
N GLY A 85 15.42 0.38 7.58
CA GLY A 85 14.96 1.66 7.10
C GLY A 85 14.39 1.67 5.68
N ALA A 86 14.58 0.60 4.90
CA ALA A 86 14.07 0.48 3.53
C ALA A 86 14.25 1.78 2.72
N PHE A 87 13.16 2.42 2.34
CA PHE A 87 13.18 3.62 1.50
C PHE A 87 14.00 4.78 2.08
N PHE A 88 13.82 5.11 3.36
CA PHE A 88 14.53 6.27 3.92
C PHE A 88 16.06 6.02 4.05
N ALA A 89 16.48 4.77 4.26
CA ALA A 89 17.89 4.42 4.24
C ALA A 89 18.49 4.62 2.83
N PHE A 90 17.78 4.18 1.79
CA PHE A 90 18.21 4.37 0.40
C PHE A 90 18.28 5.85 0.02
N ILE A 91 17.25 6.63 0.38
CA ILE A 91 17.21 8.06 0.14
C ILE A 91 18.33 8.78 0.91
N GLY A 92 18.55 8.41 2.15
CA GLY A 92 19.62 9.00 2.96
C GLY A 92 21.01 8.74 2.41
N ARG A 93 21.27 7.53 1.88
CA ARG A 93 22.54 7.18 1.22
C ARG A 93 22.74 7.93 -0.10
N GLY A 94 21.70 8.09 -0.90
CA GLY A 94 21.79 8.75 -2.20
C GLY A 94 21.76 10.27 -2.13
N LEU A 95 20.81 10.83 -1.34
CA LEU A 95 20.50 12.26 -1.32
C LEU A 95 20.90 12.98 -0.01
N GLY A 96 21.39 12.23 0.97
CA GLY A 96 21.82 12.76 2.26
C GLY A 96 20.80 12.58 3.38
N VAL A 97 21.32 12.59 4.60
CA VAL A 97 20.58 12.24 5.83
C VAL A 97 19.31 13.07 6.02
N ALA A 98 19.36 14.38 5.75
CA ALA A 98 18.22 15.26 5.94
C ALA A 98 17.01 14.84 5.09
N VAL A 99 17.24 14.56 3.79
CA VAL A 99 16.18 14.10 2.88
C VAL A 99 15.69 12.70 3.29
N GLY A 100 16.61 11.82 3.72
CA GLY A 100 16.27 10.51 4.27
C GLY A 100 15.32 10.61 5.46
N VAL A 101 15.60 11.49 6.42
CA VAL A 101 14.70 11.73 7.56
C VAL A 101 13.34 12.28 7.12
N GLY A 102 13.33 13.25 6.20
CA GLY A 102 12.08 13.78 5.63
C GLY A 102 11.23 12.68 5.00
N SER A 103 11.86 11.81 4.19
CA SER A 103 11.16 10.70 3.55
C SER A 103 10.68 9.63 4.54
N ALA A 104 11.35 9.45 5.69
CA ALA A 104 10.86 8.57 6.74
C ALA A 104 9.52 9.04 7.33
N PHE A 105 9.37 10.34 7.57
CA PHE A 105 8.10 10.92 8.01
C PHE A 105 7.00 10.77 6.95
N VAL A 106 7.32 11.00 5.66
CA VAL A 106 6.36 10.82 4.56
C VAL A 106 5.91 9.36 4.45
N SER A 107 6.84 8.40 4.52
CA SER A 107 6.51 6.96 4.52
C SER A 107 5.62 6.59 5.70
N LEU A 108 5.87 7.15 6.88
CA LEU A 108 5.02 6.94 8.05
C LEU A 108 3.60 7.46 7.82
N VAL A 109 3.45 8.65 7.20
CA VAL A 109 2.13 9.18 6.81
C VAL A 109 1.44 8.26 5.82
N ALA A 110 2.16 7.74 4.81
CA ALA A 110 1.60 6.80 3.85
C ALA A 110 1.03 5.54 4.53
N TYR A 111 1.77 4.93 5.46
CA TYR A 111 1.31 3.73 6.17
C TYR A 111 0.15 4.00 7.13
N LEU A 112 0.16 5.12 7.84
CA LEU A 112 -0.95 5.52 8.70
C LEU A 112 -2.20 5.83 7.85
N ALA A 113 -2.02 6.51 6.72
CA ALA A 113 -3.12 6.85 5.83
C ALA A 113 -3.76 5.60 5.21
N ILE A 114 -2.98 4.69 4.62
CA ILE A 114 -3.57 3.48 4.05
C ILE A 114 -4.24 2.59 5.12
N GLN A 115 -3.70 2.54 6.33
CA GLN A 115 -4.34 1.84 7.44
C GLN A 115 -5.69 2.46 7.81
N LEU A 116 -5.78 3.81 7.86
CA LEU A 116 -7.03 4.52 8.09
C LEU A 116 -8.05 4.30 6.97
N ALA A 117 -7.59 4.29 5.72
CA ALA A 117 -8.45 3.95 4.59
C ALA A 117 -9.05 2.54 4.74
N ILE A 118 -8.21 1.55 5.07
CA ILE A 118 -8.69 0.17 5.28
C ILE A 118 -9.66 0.10 6.47
N PHE A 119 -9.46 0.85 7.55
CA PHE A 119 -10.44 0.95 8.64
C PHE A 119 -11.79 1.50 8.16
N GLY A 120 -11.80 2.52 7.30
CA GLY A 120 -13.01 3.06 6.70
C GLY A 120 -13.79 1.99 5.92
N PHE A 121 -13.12 1.30 5.02
CA PHE A 121 -13.74 0.23 4.23
C PHE A 121 -14.16 -0.97 5.09
N PHE A 122 -13.36 -1.36 6.08
CA PHE A 122 -13.74 -2.40 7.04
C PHE A 122 -15.03 -2.05 7.77
N GLY A 123 -15.20 -0.79 8.17
CA GLY A 123 -16.41 -0.30 8.85
C GLY A 123 -17.66 -0.51 8.01
N VAL A 124 -17.60 -0.15 6.72
CA VAL A 124 -18.72 -0.32 5.77
C VAL A 124 -19.07 -1.80 5.59
N VAL A 125 -18.08 -2.62 5.22
CA VAL A 125 -18.28 -4.04 4.94
C VAL A 125 -18.79 -4.78 6.17
N MET A 126 -18.18 -4.52 7.34
CA MET A 126 -18.55 -5.21 8.58
C MET A 126 -19.95 -4.79 9.05
N ALA A 127 -20.31 -3.51 8.98
CA ALA A 127 -21.64 -3.05 9.35
C ALA A 127 -22.71 -3.68 8.44
N GLY A 128 -22.47 -3.71 7.12
CA GLY A 128 -23.37 -4.34 6.15
C GLY A 128 -23.56 -5.83 6.39
N GLU A 129 -22.48 -6.59 6.60
CA GLU A 129 -22.56 -8.04 6.87
C GLU A 129 -23.25 -8.36 8.22
N MET A 130 -23.01 -7.56 9.26
CA MET A 130 -23.65 -7.74 10.55
C MET A 130 -25.16 -7.45 10.49
N ALA A 131 -25.54 -6.40 9.79
CA ALA A 131 -26.96 -6.09 9.56
C ALA A 131 -27.64 -7.18 8.73
N ALA A 132 -27.03 -7.62 7.62
CA ALA A 132 -27.61 -8.61 6.71
C ALA A 132 -27.74 -10.01 7.33
N ARG A 133 -26.72 -10.49 8.08
CA ARG A 133 -26.70 -11.85 8.60
C ARG A 133 -27.33 -12.01 9.97
N PHE A 134 -27.20 -10.99 10.82
CA PHE A 134 -27.57 -11.09 12.23
C PHE A 134 -28.63 -10.05 12.64
N GLY A 135 -29.04 -9.15 11.74
CA GLY A 135 -29.95 -8.05 12.08
C GLY A 135 -29.34 -7.05 13.08
N LEU A 136 -28.02 -7.00 13.18
CA LEU A 136 -27.30 -6.11 14.09
C LEU A 136 -27.01 -4.78 13.38
N GLU A 137 -27.91 -3.84 13.54
CA GLU A 137 -27.74 -2.46 13.05
C GLU A 137 -26.91 -1.67 14.07
N ALA A 138 -25.65 -1.43 13.75
CA ALA A 138 -24.76 -0.63 14.56
C ALA A 138 -23.91 0.29 13.67
N GLU A 139 -23.55 1.44 14.22
CA GLU A 139 -22.72 2.43 13.54
C GLU A 139 -21.36 1.83 13.12
N TRP A 140 -20.86 2.22 11.95
CA TRP A 140 -19.63 1.71 11.36
C TRP A 140 -18.42 1.79 12.31
N TRP A 141 -18.31 2.87 13.08
CA TRP A 141 -17.19 3.12 13.99
C TRP A 141 -17.12 2.15 15.17
N ILE A 142 -18.25 1.55 15.57
CA ILE A 142 -18.28 0.52 16.63
C ILE A 142 -17.47 -0.69 16.17
N TRP A 143 -17.72 -1.17 14.96
CA TRP A 143 -17.01 -2.30 14.36
C TRP A 143 -15.54 -1.99 14.14
N VAL A 144 -15.24 -0.76 13.70
CA VAL A 144 -13.86 -0.29 13.52
C VAL A 144 -13.10 -0.24 14.83
N LEU A 145 -13.69 0.26 15.93
CA LEU A 145 -13.03 0.29 17.24
C LEU A 145 -12.78 -1.11 17.80
N ILE A 146 -13.67 -2.08 17.53
CA ILE A 146 -13.43 -3.49 17.88
C ILE A 146 -12.23 -4.03 17.10
N ALA A 147 -12.19 -3.82 15.77
CA ALA A 147 -11.07 -4.24 14.94
C ALA A 147 -9.76 -3.55 15.34
N TRP A 148 -9.80 -2.25 15.62
CA TRP A 148 -8.67 -1.45 16.09
C TRP A 148 -8.07 -2.00 17.39
N ALA A 149 -8.91 -2.35 18.36
CA ALA A 149 -8.46 -2.97 19.61
C ALA A 149 -7.84 -4.36 19.38
N LEU A 150 -8.47 -5.19 18.52
CA LEU A 150 -7.95 -6.51 18.17
C LEU A 150 -6.62 -6.43 17.41
N VAL A 151 -6.48 -5.51 16.45
CA VAL A 151 -5.24 -5.26 15.71
C VAL A 151 -4.12 -4.84 16.68
N PHE A 152 -4.40 -3.96 17.64
CA PHE A 152 -3.44 -3.59 18.68
C PHE A 152 -3.00 -4.79 19.51
N VAL A 153 -3.95 -5.59 20.02
CA VAL A 153 -3.65 -6.78 20.84
C VAL A 153 -2.80 -7.78 20.06
N LEU A 154 -3.15 -8.06 18.80
CA LEU A 154 -2.39 -9.01 17.97
C LEU A 154 -1.01 -8.48 17.58
N SER A 155 -0.89 -7.17 17.32
CA SER A 155 0.41 -6.55 17.01
C SER A 155 1.38 -6.55 18.20
N TRP A 156 0.87 -6.70 19.43
CA TRP A 156 1.66 -6.83 20.66
C TRP A 156 2.42 -8.15 20.73
N PHE A 157 1.89 -9.20 20.11
CA PHE A 157 2.56 -10.49 20.00
C PHE A 157 3.47 -10.51 18.76
N SER A 158 4.43 -11.45 18.73
CA SER A 158 5.28 -11.56 17.54
C SER A 158 4.47 -12.01 16.33
N VAL A 159 4.91 -11.60 15.14
CA VAL A 159 4.27 -11.87 13.83
C VAL A 159 3.95 -13.37 13.60
N ASP A 160 4.63 -14.26 14.31
CA ASP A 160 4.52 -15.72 14.13
C ASP A 160 3.16 -16.32 14.53
N ILE A 161 2.42 -15.71 15.49
CA ILE A 161 1.23 -16.34 16.08
C ILE A 161 0.03 -16.35 15.13
N GLY A 162 -0.15 -15.27 14.36
CA GLY A 162 -1.25 -15.15 13.38
C GLY A 162 -0.88 -15.60 11.96
N ALA A 163 0.41 -15.67 11.63
CA ALA A 163 0.91 -15.84 10.29
C ALA A 163 0.42 -17.11 9.57
N LYS A 164 0.26 -18.22 10.28
CA LYS A 164 -0.23 -19.47 9.69
C LYS A 164 -1.71 -19.40 9.31
N LEU A 165 -2.55 -18.86 10.20
CA LEU A 165 -3.98 -18.71 9.95
C LEU A 165 -4.22 -17.70 8.82
N LEU A 166 -3.62 -16.53 8.93
CA LEU A 166 -3.70 -15.50 7.87
C LEU A 166 -3.16 -16.04 6.54
N GLY A 167 -2.17 -16.95 6.58
CA GLY A 167 -1.64 -17.64 5.42
C GLY A 167 -2.64 -18.51 4.70
N ILE A 168 -3.37 -19.28 5.43
CA ILE A 168 -4.42 -20.14 4.86
C ILE A 168 -5.52 -19.26 4.27
N LEU A 169 -5.94 -18.23 4.99
CA LEU A 169 -6.98 -17.31 4.53
C LEU A 169 -6.57 -16.55 3.26
N LEU A 170 -5.32 -16.08 3.17
CA LEU A 170 -4.80 -15.46 1.95
C LEU A 170 -4.76 -16.44 0.77
N ILE A 171 -4.35 -17.70 0.98
CA ILE A 171 -4.39 -18.70 -0.08
C ILE A 171 -5.83 -18.93 -0.57
N LEU A 172 -6.80 -19.02 0.34
CA LEU A 172 -8.21 -19.15 -0.02
C LEU A 172 -8.73 -17.94 -0.77
N GLU A 173 -8.32 -16.73 -0.38
CA GLU A 173 -8.60 -15.48 -1.06
C GLU A 173 -8.08 -15.48 -2.49
N LEU A 174 -6.79 -15.80 -2.69
CA LEU A 174 -6.18 -15.86 -4.01
C LEU A 174 -6.82 -16.94 -4.89
N LEU A 175 -7.15 -18.10 -4.31
CA LEU A 175 -7.85 -19.17 -5.01
C LEU A 175 -9.27 -18.76 -5.42
N SER A 176 -10.02 -18.07 -4.55
CA SER A 176 -11.37 -17.60 -4.89
C SER A 176 -11.35 -16.62 -6.06
N LEU A 177 -10.43 -15.64 -6.04
CA LEU A 177 -10.23 -14.71 -7.17
C LEU A 177 -9.79 -15.42 -8.45
N ALA A 178 -8.88 -16.40 -8.34
CA ALA A 178 -8.44 -17.21 -9.48
C ALA A 178 -9.59 -18.04 -10.08
N ILE A 179 -10.45 -18.62 -9.23
CA ILE A 179 -11.64 -19.37 -9.69
C ILE A 179 -12.58 -18.45 -10.45
N VAL A 180 -12.89 -17.26 -9.95
CA VAL A 180 -13.75 -16.28 -10.64
C VAL A 180 -13.12 -15.87 -11.98
N GLY A 181 -11.84 -15.46 -11.96
CA GLY A 181 -11.12 -15.07 -13.18
C GLY A 181 -11.12 -16.17 -14.23
N LEU A 182 -10.77 -17.40 -13.85
CA LEU A 182 -10.76 -18.54 -14.75
C LEU A 182 -12.16 -18.93 -15.26
N ALA A 183 -13.19 -18.87 -14.41
CA ALA A 183 -14.56 -19.17 -14.82
C ALA A 183 -15.02 -18.23 -15.93
N VAL A 184 -14.79 -16.91 -15.79
CA VAL A 184 -15.10 -15.94 -16.83
C VAL A 184 -14.25 -16.17 -18.10
N LEU A 185 -12.94 -16.43 -17.95
CA LEU A 185 -12.06 -16.69 -19.10
C LEU A 185 -12.50 -17.94 -19.89
N PHE A 186 -12.84 -19.03 -19.20
CA PHE A 186 -13.27 -20.28 -19.85
C PHE A 186 -14.68 -20.20 -20.44
N SER A 187 -15.55 -19.29 -19.92
CA SER A 187 -16.86 -19.03 -20.54
C SER A 187 -16.76 -18.18 -21.81
N GLY A 188 -15.59 -17.60 -22.10
CA GLY A 188 -15.37 -16.68 -23.22
C GLY A 188 -15.81 -15.24 -22.92
N GLY A 189 -16.07 -14.90 -21.66
CA GLY A 189 -16.55 -13.58 -21.23
C GLY A 189 -18.09 -13.48 -21.27
N GLY A 190 -18.58 -12.23 -21.19
CA GLY A 190 -20.00 -11.89 -21.29
C GLY A 190 -20.49 -11.75 -22.74
N PRO A 191 -21.58 -10.99 -22.96
CA PRO A 191 -22.18 -10.84 -24.28
C PRO A 191 -21.26 -10.29 -25.36
N GLU A 192 -20.27 -9.50 -25.00
CA GLU A 192 -19.29 -8.89 -25.91
C GLU A 192 -18.00 -9.75 -26.08
N GLY A 193 -17.87 -10.82 -25.30
CA GLY A 193 -16.68 -11.63 -25.26
C GLY A 193 -15.48 -10.95 -24.59
N MET A 194 -14.30 -11.46 -24.83
CA MET A 194 -13.05 -10.99 -24.21
C MET A 194 -12.43 -9.83 -25.03
N GLN A 195 -12.73 -8.60 -24.67
CA GLN A 195 -12.26 -7.40 -25.37
C GLN A 195 -10.88 -6.95 -24.85
N LEU A 196 -9.81 -7.26 -25.60
CA LEU A 196 -8.44 -6.86 -25.26
C LEU A 196 -8.17 -5.37 -25.56
N GLY A 197 -8.75 -4.86 -26.65
CA GLY A 197 -8.52 -3.48 -27.08
C GLY A 197 -8.96 -2.45 -26.04
N ASP A 198 -10.19 -2.59 -25.56
CA ASP A 198 -10.79 -1.66 -24.60
C ASP A 198 -10.09 -1.68 -23.24
N SER A 199 -9.46 -2.79 -22.90
CA SER A 199 -8.78 -2.95 -21.62
C SER A 199 -7.29 -2.61 -21.64
N PHE A 200 -6.57 -2.83 -22.75
CA PHE A 200 -5.10 -2.79 -22.74
C PHE A 200 -4.47 -1.81 -23.74
N LEU A 201 -5.23 -1.23 -24.67
CA LEU A 201 -4.66 -0.22 -25.56
C LEU A 201 -4.30 1.07 -24.80
N PRO A 202 -3.15 1.68 -25.10
CA PRO A 202 -2.77 2.95 -24.45
C PRO A 202 -3.83 4.05 -24.57
N SER A 203 -4.52 4.14 -25.72
CA SER A 203 -5.60 5.09 -25.93
C SER A 203 -6.76 4.90 -24.97
N ALA A 204 -7.07 3.66 -24.57
CA ALA A 204 -8.11 3.36 -23.59
C ALA A 204 -7.60 3.65 -22.17
N ILE A 205 -6.35 3.24 -21.83
CA ILE A 205 -5.76 3.44 -20.49
C ILE A 205 -5.72 4.93 -20.11
N PHE A 206 -5.45 5.82 -21.07
CA PHE A 206 -5.36 7.27 -20.82
C PHE A 206 -6.67 8.02 -21.13
N ALA A 207 -7.78 7.31 -21.39
CA ALA A 207 -9.11 7.92 -21.54
C ALA A 207 -9.77 8.21 -20.20
N GLY A 208 -10.83 9.03 -20.20
CA GLY A 208 -11.61 9.36 -18.99
C GLY A 208 -10.79 10.12 -17.94
N ALA A 209 -10.83 9.66 -16.69
CA ALA A 209 -10.04 10.20 -15.60
C ALA A 209 -8.97 9.18 -15.15
N PRO A 210 -7.95 8.90 -15.96
CA PRO A 210 -6.98 7.82 -15.72
C PRO A 210 -6.25 7.98 -14.37
N GLY A 211 -6.07 9.22 -13.88
CA GLY A 211 -5.43 9.49 -12.60
C GLY A 211 -6.08 8.76 -11.42
N ILE A 212 -7.40 8.56 -11.45
CA ILE A 212 -8.11 7.80 -10.42
C ILE A 212 -7.79 6.31 -10.52
N ALA A 213 -7.80 5.75 -11.73
CA ALA A 213 -7.41 4.36 -11.93
C ALA A 213 -5.94 4.11 -11.54
N PHE A 214 -5.03 5.04 -11.87
CA PHE A 214 -3.63 5.00 -11.42
C PHE A 214 -3.53 5.07 -9.90
N ALA A 215 -4.31 5.94 -9.23
CA ALA A 215 -4.32 6.05 -7.77
C ALA A 215 -4.66 4.71 -7.11
N PHE A 216 -5.76 4.08 -7.50
CA PHE A 216 -6.17 2.80 -6.93
C PHE A 216 -5.24 1.66 -7.32
N ALA A 217 -4.68 1.69 -8.53
CA ALA A 217 -3.66 0.73 -8.91
C ALA A 217 -2.41 0.88 -8.02
N PHE A 218 -1.84 2.08 -7.85
CA PHE A 218 -0.72 2.29 -6.93
C PHE A 218 -1.08 1.92 -5.48
N ALA A 219 -2.28 2.29 -4.98
CA ALA A 219 -2.74 1.92 -3.64
C ALA A 219 -2.70 0.40 -3.41
N SER A 220 -3.08 -0.39 -4.42
CA SER A 220 -3.09 -1.86 -4.36
C SER A 220 -1.70 -2.48 -4.30
N PHE A 221 -0.65 -1.73 -4.59
CA PHE A 221 0.74 -2.18 -4.44
C PHE A 221 1.40 -1.68 -3.16
N ILE A 222 0.80 -0.76 -2.38
CA ILE A 222 1.41 -0.27 -1.13
C ILE A 222 1.68 -1.45 -0.21
N GLY A 223 2.91 -1.54 0.26
CA GLY A 223 3.38 -2.65 1.10
C GLY A 223 4.41 -3.56 0.41
N PHE A 224 4.60 -3.49 -0.94
CA PHE A 224 5.63 -4.30 -1.60
C PHE A 224 7.04 -3.93 -1.12
N GLU A 225 7.25 -2.69 -0.76
CA GLU A 225 8.48 -2.16 -0.20
C GLU A 225 8.79 -2.71 1.21
N ALA A 226 7.79 -3.25 1.90
CA ALA A 226 7.99 -3.93 3.18
C ALA A 226 8.93 -5.14 3.05
N THR A 227 9.17 -5.65 1.82
CA THR A 227 10.21 -6.67 1.56
C THR A 227 11.56 -6.29 2.15
N ALA A 228 11.97 -5.02 2.11
CA ALA A 228 13.21 -4.55 2.73
C ALA A 228 13.06 -4.26 4.24
N ILE A 229 11.87 -3.87 4.71
CA ILE A 229 11.60 -3.70 6.15
C ILE A 229 11.80 -5.03 6.90
N TYR A 230 11.40 -6.15 6.29
CA TYR A 230 11.63 -7.50 6.81
C TYR A 230 13.03 -8.04 6.49
N GLY A 231 13.92 -7.20 5.93
CA GLY A 231 15.27 -7.60 5.56
C GLY A 231 16.10 -8.14 6.74
N GLU A 232 16.01 -7.55 7.94
CA GLU A 232 16.71 -8.05 9.13
C GLU A 232 16.17 -9.41 9.61
N GLU A 233 14.92 -9.73 9.31
CA GLU A 233 14.26 -10.99 9.65
C GLU A 233 14.46 -12.07 8.55
N ALA A 234 15.00 -11.69 7.39
CA ALA A 234 15.24 -12.58 6.26
C ALA A 234 16.41 -13.54 6.48
N LYS A 235 16.28 -14.81 6.04
CA LYS A 235 17.35 -15.83 6.11
C LYS A 235 18.62 -15.43 5.37
N ASN A 236 18.47 -14.78 4.22
CA ASN A 236 19.56 -14.26 3.40
C ASN A 236 19.09 -12.96 2.72
N PRO A 237 19.20 -11.80 3.42
CA PRO A 237 18.64 -10.53 2.93
C PRO A 237 19.03 -10.21 1.48
N LYS A 238 20.30 -10.33 1.13
CA LYS A 238 20.84 -10.03 -0.21
C LYS A 238 20.20 -10.85 -1.35
N ARG A 239 19.65 -12.04 -1.07
CA ARG A 239 18.99 -12.88 -2.07
C ARG A 239 17.48 -12.93 -1.89
N THR A 240 17.05 -12.94 -0.63
CA THR A 240 15.63 -13.09 -0.29
C THR A 240 14.82 -11.84 -0.62
N VAL A 241 15.33 -10.65 -0.25
CA VAL A 241 14.63 -9.37 -0.49
C VAL A 241 14.40 -9.12 -1.99
N PRO A 242 15.42 -9.13 -2.89
CA PRO A 242 15.20 -8.93 -4.31
C PRO A 242 14.20 -9.90 -4.94
N ARG A 243 14.33 -11.19 -4.62
CA ARG A 243 13.42 -12.23 -5.17
C ARG A 243 12.00 -12.05 -4.67
N ALA A 244 11.82 -11.71 -3.41
CA ALA A 244 10.51 -11.47 -2.83
C ALA A 244 9.86 -10.22 -3.45
N THR A 245 10.60 -9.14 -3.67
CA THR A 245 10.09 -7.92 -4.30
C THR A 245 9.58 -8.19 -5.71
N TYR A 246 10.40 -8.79 -6.59
CA TYR A 246 9.96 -9.11 -7.95
C TYR A 246 8.77 -10.05 -7.97
N LEU A 247 8.81 -11.12 -7.16
CA LEU A 247 7.74 -12.11 -7.14
C LEU A 247 6.42 -11.51 -6.62
N ALA A 248 6.47 -10.68 -5.57
CA ALA A 248 5.29 -10.03 -5.02
C ALA A 248 4.66 -9.08 -6.04
N ILE A 249 5.44 -8.19 -6.66
CA ILE A 249 4.91 -7.27 -7.67
C ILE A 249 4.35 -8.03 -8.87
N LEU A 250 5.03 -9.07 -9.34
CA LEU A 250 4.54 -9.88 -10.47
C LEU A 250 3.21 -10.58 -10.13
N VAL A 251 3.09 -11.18 -8.95
CA VAL A 251 1.87 -11.84 -8.49
C VAL A 251 0.72 -10.84 -8.38
N ILE A 252 0.96 -9.69 -7.74
CA ILE A 252 -0.05 -8.63 -7.61
C ILE A 252 -0.47 -8.12 -8.99
N THR A 253 0.49 -7.81 -9.88
CA THR A 253 0.22 -7.32 -11.24
C THR A 253 -0.67 -8.28 -12.03
N ILE A 254 -0.27 -9.55 -12.09
CA ILE A 254 -1.01 -10.55 -12.86
C ILE A 254 -2.41 -10.75 -12.27
N LEU A 255 -2.50 -10.87 -10.94
CA LEU A 255 -3.77 -11.09 -10.28
C LEU A 255 -4.74 -9.95 -10.54
N PHE A 256 -4.32 -8.70 -10.27
CA PHE A 256 -5.20 -7.54 -10.47
C PHE A 256 -5.55 -7.31 -11.94
N ALA A 257 -4.59 -7.41 -12.85
CA ALA A 257 -4.85 -7.22 -14.27
C ALA A 257 -5.79 -8.30 -14.84
N VAL A 258 -5.59 -9.57 -14.49
CA VAL A 258 -6.38 -10.68 -15.03
C VAL A 258 -7.78 -10.73 -14.41
N VAL A 259 -7.89 -10.58 -13.08
CA VAL A 259 -9.21 -10.65 -12.42
C VAL A 259 -10.06 -9.44 -12.77
N SER A 260 -9.51 -8.22 -12.77
CA SER A 260 -10.26 -7.04 -13.21
C SER A 260 -10.67 -7.13 -14.69
N TRP A 261 -9.81 -7.69 -15.56
CA TRP A 261 -10.17 -7.97 -16.96
C TRP A 261 -11.29 -8.99 -17.08
N ALA A 262 -11.28 -10.04 -16.26
CA ALA A 262 -12.38 -10.97 -16.18
C ALA A 262 -13.68 -10.28 -15.72
N MET A 263 -13.63 -9.41 -14.71
CA MET A 263 -14.80 -8.65 -14.26
C MET A 263 -15.36 -7.76 -15.39
N VAL A 264 -14.50 -6.98 -16.04
CA VAL A 264 -14.89 -6.12 -17.18
C VAL A 264 -15.48 -6.94 -18.32
N SER A 265 -14.80 -8.02 -18.72
CA SER A 265 -15.25 -8.88 -19.81
C SER A 265 -16.51 -9.67 -19.46
N GLY A 266 -16.69 -10.02 -18.20
CA GLY A 266 -17.86 -10.75 -17.72
C GLY A 266 -19.16 -9.92 -17.76
N ILE A 267 -19.05 -8.63 -17.54
CA ILE A 267 -20.18 -7.68 -17.63
C ILE A 267 -20.36 -7.19 -19.09
N GLY A 268 -19.27 -6.78 -19.74
CA GLY A 268 -19.23 -6.18 -21.07
C GLY A 268 -18.49 -4.85 -21.05
N SER A 269 -17.48 -4.69 -21.91
CA SER A 269 -16.60 -3.52 -21.89
C SER A 269 -17.32 -2.21 -22.21
N SER A 270 -18.31 -2.23 -23.10
CA SER A 270 -19.06 -1.04 -23.54
C SER A 270 -20.03 -0.53 -22.48
N VAL A 271 -20.55 -1.40 -21.61
CA VAL A 271 -21.57 -1.10 -20.60
C VAL A 271 -21.03 -1.13 -19.17
N ILE A 272 -19.77 -1.46 -18.97
CA ILE A 272 -19.19 -1.71 -17.65
C ILE A 272 -19.40 -0.57 -16.65
N ILE A 273 -19.32 0.68 -17.08
CA ILE A 273 -19.51 1.85 -16.20
C ILE A 273 -20.98 1.90 -15.74
N GLU A 274 -21.93 1.86 -16.67
CA GLU A 274 -23.36 1.95 -16.38
C GLU A 274 -23.82 0.78 -15.50
N GLU A 275 -23.43 -0.44 -15.87
CA GLU A 275 -23.75 -1.64 -15.10
C GLU A 275 -23.11 -1.62 -13.70
N THR A 276 -21.86 -1.14 -13.58
CA THR A 276 -21.23 -1.02 -12.27
C THR A 276 -21.96 -0.02 -11.38
N VAL A 277 -22.37 1.15 -11.91
CA VAL A 277 -23.17 2.14 -11.18
C VAL A 277 -24.50 1.53 -10.70
N GLY A 278 -25.19 0.80 -11.58
CA GLY A 278 -26.44 0.13 -11.25
C GLY A 278 -26.29 -0.97 -10.18
N ILE A 279 -25.31 -1.86 -10.37
CA ILE A 279 -25.06 -2.99 -9.45
C ILE A 279 -24.60 -2.51 -8.07
N THR A 280 -23.76 -1.48 -8.01
CA THR A 280 -23.17 -0.99 -6.75
C THR A 280 -24.03 0.08 -6.07
N GLY A 281 -25.14 0.50 -6.66
CA GLY A 281 -25.95 1.58 -6.13
C GLY A 281 -25.17 2.89 -6.02
N GLU A 282 -24.59 3.37 -7.13
CA GLU A 282 -23.75 4.57 -7.19
C GLU A 282 -22.53 4.49 -6.24
N LEU A 283 -21.94 3.32 -6.13
CA LEU A 283 -20.80 3.00 -5.23
C LEU A 283 -21.16 2.98 -3.72
N ALA A 284 -22.43 2.86 -3.36
CA ALA A 284 -22.84 2.64 -1.97
C ALA A 284 -22.33 1.28 -1.44
N ASP A 285 -22.34 0.24 -2.32
CA ASP A 285 -21.69 -1.05 -2.07
C ASP A 285 -20.78 -1.43 -3.25
N PRO A 286 -19.53 -0.97 -3.29
CA PRO A 286 -18.62 -1.29 -4.39
C PRO A 286 -18.37 -2.78 -4.56
N ALA A 287 -18.44 -3.57 -3.49
CA ALA A 287 -18.18 -5.00 -3.52
C ALA A 287 -19.23 -5.78 -4.32
N ALA A 288 -20.44 -5.22 -4.49
CA ALA A 288 -21.52 -5.85 -5.23
C ALA A 288 -21.14 -6.21 -6.67
N LEU A 289 -20.23 -5.46 -7.32
CA LEU A 289 -19.76 -5.80 -8.66
C LEU A 289 -19.07 -7.17 -8.71
N LEU A 290 -18.15 -7.43 -7.78
CA LEU A 290 -17.46 -8.73 -7.73
C LEU A 290 -18.43 -9.85 -7.38
N TRP A 291 -19.39 -9.58 -6.48
CA TRP A 291 -20.43 -10.56 -6.11
C TRP A 291 -21.30 -10.93 -7.30
N ALA A 292 -21.76 -9.95 -8.09
CA ALA A 292 -22.56 -10.19 -9.29
C ALA A 292 -21.82 -11.04 -10.32
N VAL A 293 -20.55 -10.74 -10.59
CA VAL A 293 -19.73 -11.55 -11.49
C VAL A 293 -19.52 -12.97 -10.95
N THR A 294 -19.26 -13.10 -9.63
CA THR A 294 -19.06 -14.41 -9.00
C THR A 294 -20.34 -15.24 -9.07
N ASP A 295 -21.50 -14.67 -8.75
CA ASP A 295 -22.79 -15.35 -8.80
C ASP A 295 -23.13 -15.82 -10.23
N GLN A 296 -22.85 -14.99 -11.21
CA GLN A 296 -23.14 -15.30 -12.63
C GLN A 296 -22.27 -16.44 -13.18
N TYR A 297 -20.97 -16.47 -12.86
CA TYR A 297 -20.01 -17.38 -13.52
C TYR A 297 -19.62 -18.59 -12.67
N VAL A 298 -19.80 -18.52 -11.35
CA VAL A 298 -19.40 -19.60 -10.42
C VAL A 298 -20.57 -20.04 -9.55
N GLY A 299 -21.30 -19.07 -8.97
CA GLY A 299 -22.46 -19.29 -8.13
C GLY A 299 -22.31 -18.68 -6.72
N SER A 300 -23.45 -18.47 -6.07
CA SER A 300 -23.57 -17.79 -4.78
C SER A 300 -22.82 -18.46 -3.62
N TRP A 301 -22.53 -19.75 -3.74
CA TRP A 301 -21.74 -20.45 -2.71
C TRP A 301 -20.33 -19.86 -2.57
N LEU A 302 -19.70 -19.44 -3.67
CA LEU A 302 -18.38 -18.82 -3.64
C LEU A 302 -18.48 -17.38 -3.16
N THR A 303 -19.49 -16.64 -3.57
CA THR A 303 -19.79 -15.29 -3.08
C THR A 303 -19.87 -15.25 -1.55
N GLU A 304 -20.62 -16.19 -0.94
CA GLU A 304 -20.75 -16.24 0.51
C GLU A 304 -19.42 -16.53 1.23
N ILE A 305 -18.57 -17.35 0.63
CA ILE A 305 -17.20 -17.57 1.12
C ILE A 305 -16.37 -16.28 0.99
N MET A 306 -16.42 -15.62 -0.18
CA MET A 306 -15.66 -14.40 -0.44
C MET A 306 -16.07 -13.23 0.45
N LYS A 307 -17.34 -13.10 0.81
CA LYS A 307 -17.82 -12.11 1.79
C LYS A 307 -17.18 -12.27 3.17
N VAL A 308 -16.92 -13.49 3.60
CA VAL A 308 -16.16 -13.74 4.83
C VAL A 308 -14.67 -13.47 4.62
N LEU A 309 -14.12 -13.88 3.47
CA LEU A 309 -12.71 -13.69 3.17
C LEU A 309 -12.33 -12.22 3.04
N VAL A 310 -13.21 -11.34 2.51
CA VAL A 310 -12.91 -9.89 2.43
C VAL A 310 -12.73 -9.26 3.81
N LEU A 311 -13.53 -9.66 4.80
CA LEU A 311 -13.36 -9.20 6.18
C LEU A 311 -12.02 -9.64 6.78
N THR A 312 -11.62 -10.88 6.52
CA THR A 312 -10.32 -11.39 6.97
C THR A 312 -9.15 -10.76 6.21
N SER A 313 -9.32 -10.45 4.93
CA SER A 313 -8.36 -9.74 4.10
C SER A 313 -8.14 -8.31 4.59
N LEU A 314 -9.23 -7.56 4.84
CA LEU A 314 -9.19 -6.23 5.45
C LEU A 314 -8.45 -6.26 6.79
N PHE A 315 -8.77 -7.23 7.64
CA PHE A 315 -8.14 -7.39 8.94
C PHE A 315 -6.64 -7.72 8.84
N ALA A 316 -6.26 -8.57 7.88
CA ALA A 316 -4.86 -8.90 7.61
C ALA A 316 -4.08 -7.67 7.12
N GLY A 317 -4.68 -6.85 6.23
CA GLY A 317 -4.12 -5.58 5.79
C GLY A 317 -3.92 -4.60 6.96
N LEU A 318 -4.93 -4.43 7.81
CA LEU A 318 -4.83 -3.61 9.03
C LEU A 318 -3.66 -4.03 9.91
N LEU A 319 -3.50 -5.35 10.15
CA LEU A 319 -2.41 -5.87 10.96
C LEU A 319 -1.04 -5.70 10.29
N ALA A 320 -0.96 -5.87 8.96
CA ALA A 320 0.27 -5.67 8.21
C ALA A 320 0.75 -4.21 8.30
N PHE A 321 -0.14 -3.23 8.09
CA PHE A 321 0.20 -1.81 8.17
C PHE A 321 0.47 -1.36 9.61
N GLN A 322 -0.25 -1.89 10.60
CA GLN A 322 0.06 -1.69 12.01
C GLN A 322 1.50 -2.10 12.35
N ASN A 323 1.91 -3.27 11.88
CA ASN A 323 3.26 -3.80 12.10
C ASN A 323 4.33 -3.00 11.33
N SER A 324 4.04 -2.57 10.11
CA SER A 324 4.96 -1.77 9.31
C SER A 324 5.17 -0.37 9.89
N ALA A 325 4.10 0.35 10.24
CA ALA A 325 4.17 1.65 10.89
C ALA A 325 4.90 1.56 12.25
N GLY A 326 4.61 0.53 13.05
CA GLY A 326 5.29 0.27 14.31
C GLY A 326 6.81 0.09 14.15
N ARG A 327 7.25 -0.60 13.08
CA ARG A 327 8.68 -0.74 12.75
C ARG A 327 9.33 0.56 12.28
N TYR A 328 8.59 1.41 11.55
CA TYR A 328 9.06 2.74 11.19
C TYR A 328 9.28 3.61 12.44
N PHE A 329 8.33 3.67 13.36
CA PHE A 329 8.51 4.36 14.65
C PHE A 329 9.72 3.83 15.42
N PHE A 330 9.88 2.52 15.49
CA PHE A 330 11.01 1.87 16.13
C PHE A 330 12.33 2.26 15.47
N SER A 331 12.44 2.18 14.15
CA SER A 331 13.65 2.54 13.42
C SER A 331 14.03 4.00 13.60
N MET A 332 13.05 4.90 13.53
CA MET A 332 13.25 6.34 13.74
C MET A 332 13.61 6.67 15.21
N GLY A 333 13.06 5.93 16.18
CA GLY A 333 13.43 6.03 17.59
C GLY A 333 14.86 5.58 17.84
N ARG A 334 15.25 4.40 17.30
CA ARG A 334 16.61 3.85 17.37
C ARG A 334 17.65 4.78 16.76
N ALA A 335 17.26 5.48 15.69
CA ALA A 335 18.07 6.49 15.02
C ALA A 335 18.24 7.81 15.77
N GLY A 336 17.48 8.03 16.83
CA GLY A 336 17.47 9.33 17.51
C GLY A 336 16.74 10.45 16.74
N VAL A 337 16.07 10.13 15.63
CA VAL A 337 15.19 11.06 14.89
C VAL A 337 13.93 11.37 15.70
N LEU A 338 13.35 10.34 16.31
CA LEU A 338 12.24 10.42 17.27
C LEU A 338 12.74 10.09 18.69
N PRO A 339 11.92 10.34 19.74
CA PRO A 339 12.29 10.00 21.10
C PRO A 339 12.70 8.55 21.27
N LYS A 340 13.80 8.28 21.99
CA LYS A 340 14.31 6.92 22.26
C LYS A 340 13.29 5.98 22.90
N ALA A 341 12.24 6.51 23.54
CA ALA A 341 11.14 5.70 24.06
C ALA A 341 10.46 4.82 22.98
N LEU A 342 10.56 5.22 21.70
CA LEU A 342 9.99 4.48 20.58
C LEU A 342 10.84 3.30 20.11
N ASP A 343 12.09 3.16 20.56
CA ASP A 343 12.97 2.02 20.25
C ASP A 343 12.73 0.78 21.16
N ARG A 344 11.68 0.83 21.99
CA ARG A 344 11.37 -0.26 22.92
C ARG A 344 10.70 -1.43 22.21
N VAL A 345 11.22 -2.60 22.49
CA VAL A 345 10.60 -3.90 22.13
C VAL A 345 10.09 -4.59 23.40
N ASN A 346 9.02 -5.38 23.26
CA ASN A 346 8.49 -6.18 24.35
C ASN A 346 9.16 -7.56 24.45
N LYS A 347 8.74 -8.38 25.41
CA LYS A 347 9.25 -9.75 25.61
C LYS A 347 9.05 -10.67 24.38
N TYR A 348 8.13 -10.32 23.49
CA TYR A 348 7.85 -11.05 22.25
C TYR A 348 8.68 -10.52 21.07
N ARG A 349 9.59 -9.57 21.30
CA ARG A 349 10.41 -8.92 20.28
C ARG A 349 9.60 -8.13 19.24
N ALA A 350 8.41 -7.66 19.62
CA ALA A 350 7.61 -6.74 18.82
C ALA A 350 7.90 -5.28 19.22
N PRO A 351 7.86 -4.31 18.27
CA PRO A 351 8.11 -2.88 18.53
C PRO A 351 6.92 -2.26 19.29
N SER A 352 6.85 -2.50 20.60
CA SER A 352 5.68 -2.18 21.43
C SER A 352 5.35 -0.69 21.49
N ALA A 353 6.36 0.16 21.63
CA ALA A 353 6.15 1.60 21.70
C ALA A 353 5.70 2.17 20.34
N GLY A 354 6.23 1.66 19.24
CA GLY A 354 5.79 2.00 17.88
C GLY A 354 4.35 1.55 17.63
N SER A 355 3.99 0.33 18.07
CA SER A 355 2.60 -0.18 17.98
C SER A 355 1.62 0.70 18.77
N ILE A 356 1.97 1.13 19.99
CA ILE A 356 1.15 2.05 20.78
C ILE A 356 0.99 3.39 20.04
N ALA A 357 2.06 3.96 19.51
CA ALA A 357 2.01 5.23 18.80
C ALA A 357 1.08 5.16 17.57
N THR A 358 1.22 4.11 16.76
CA THR A 358 0.33 3.86 15.61
C THR A 358 -1.12 3.77 16.05
N THR A 359 -1.40 2.97 17.08
CA THR A 359 -2.76 2.76 17.62
C THR A 359 -3.37 4.05 18.14
N VAL A 360 -2.61 4.84 18.89
CA VAL A 360 -3.12 6.14 19.43
C VAL A 360 -3.44 7.10 18.28
N ILE A 361 -2.56 7.23 17.29
CA ILE A 361 -2.78 8.16 16.16
C ILE A 361 -4.01 7.75 15.36
N THR A 362 -4.11 6.47 14.99
CA THR A 362 -5.26 5.97 14.20
C THR A 362 -6.56 6.06 15.01
N GLY A 363 -6.52 5.76 16.32
CA GLY A 363 -7.68 5.88 17.20
C GLY A 363 -8.21 7.32 17.32
N ILE A 364 -7.32 8.32 17.44
CA ILE A 364 -7.70 9.74 17.45
C ILE A 364 -8.44 10.10 16.16
N VAL A 365 -7.93 9.69 14.99
CA VAL A 365 -8.56 10.00 13.71
C VAL A 365 -9.91 9.29 13.57
N ILE A 366 -10.00 8.00 13.90
CA ILE A 366 -11.26 7.24 13.83
C ILE A 366 -12.33 7.88 14.70
N VAL A 367 -11.99 8.20 15.96
CA VAL A 367 -12.92 8.83 16.89
C VAL A 367 -13.35 10.23 16.40
N TRP A 368 -12.41 11.00 15.83
CA TRP A 368 -12.74 12.31 15.26
C TRP A 368 -13.74 12.19 14.10
N PHE A 369 -13.53 11.24 13.16
CA PHE A 369 -14.46 10.99 12.05
C PHE A 369 -15.85 10.56 12.56
N ALA A 370 -15.89 9.69 13.58
CA ALA A 370 -17.14 9.26 14.21
C ALA A 370 -17.91 10.43 14.84
N ILE A 371 -17.21 11.33 15.58
CA ILE A 371 -17.83 12.50 16.22
C ILE A 371 -18.36 13.48 15.17
N GLN A 372 -17.64 13.67 14.06
CA GLN A 372 -18.05 14.57 12.99
C GLN A 372 -19.17 13.99 12.10
N GLY A 373 -19.53 12.72 12.29
CA GLY A 373 -20.52 12.05 11.44
C GLY A 373 -20.09 11.90 9.97
N LEU A 374 -18.77 11.80 9.73
CA LEU A 374 -18.23 11.67 8.38
C LEU A 374 -18.42 10.24 7.85
N ASP A 375 -18.68 10.13 6.55
CA ASP A 375 -18.88 8.86 5.88
C ASP A 375 -17.61 8.02 5.86
N PRO A 376 -17.66 6.73 6.24
CA PRO A 376 -16.49 5.87 6.30
C PRO A 376 -15.86 5.56 4.93
N PHE A 377 -16.67 5.51 3.85
CA PHE A 377 -16.18 5.23 2.52
C PHE A 377 -15.82 6.51 1.76
N ALA A 378 -16.76 7.44 1.64
CA ALA A 378 -16.55 8.68 0.88
C ALA A 378 -15.46 9.58 1.51
N ASN A 379 -15.35 9.59 2.85
CA ASN A 379 -14.37 10.43 3.52
C ASN A 379 -13.17 9.62 4.04
N LEU A 380 -13.36 8.66 4.95
CA LEU A 380 -12.22 8.00 5.58
C LEU A 380 -11.44 7.14 4.57
N PHE A 381 -12.11 6.30 3.78
CA PHE A 381 -11.44 5.48 2.78
C PHE A 381 -10.86 6.33 1.64
N SER A 382 -11.65 7.19 1.02
CA SER A 382 -11.23 7.93 -0.17
C SER A 382 -10.13 8.95 0.11
N TRP A 383 -10.27 9.78 1.16
CA TRP A 383 -9.26 10.79 1.52
C TRP A 383 -7.93 10.15 1.87
N PHE A 384 -7.96 9.10 2.69
CA PHE A 384 -6.72 8.49 3.17
C PHE A 384 -6.09 7.53 2.16
N SER A 385 -6.88 6.91 1.25
CA SER A 385 -6.31 6.20 0.11
C SER A 385 -5.57 7.16 -0.82
N ALA A 386 -6.19 8.28 -1.17
CA ALA A 386 -5.57 9.30 -2.02
C ALA A 386 -4.30 9.88 -1.37
N LEU A 387 -4.37 10.26 -0.08
CA LEU A 387 -3.22 10.75 0.68
C LEU A 387 -2.08 9.71 0.74
N ALA A 388 -2.41 8.43 0.96
CA ALA A 388 -1.43 7.36 1.03
C ALA A 388 -0.66 7.22 -0.29
N VAL A 389 -1.37 7.31 -1.43
CA VAL A 389 -0.74 7.19 -2.75
C VAL A 389 0.15 8.39 -3.03
N VAL A 390 -0.32 9.63 -2.81
CA VAL A 390 0.52 10.84 -2.97
C VAL A 390 1.79 10.72 -2.12
N ALA A 391 1.67 10.25 -0.88
CA ALA A 391 2.82 10.11 0.01
C ALA A 391 3.80 9.02 -0.45
N ILE A 392 3.30 7.83 -0.82
CA ILE A 392 4.19 6.69 -1.15
C ILE A 392 4.86 6.89 -2.51
N VAL A 393 4.13 7.38 -3.53
CA VAL A 393 4.69 7.64 -4.86
C VAL A 393 5.76 8.73 -4.79
N LEU A 394 5.56 9.78 -3.97
CA LEU A 394 6.59 10.79 -3.68
C LEU A 394 7.87 10.14 -3.13
N VAL A 395 7.75 9.21 -2.18
CA VAL A 395 8.91 8.50 -1.61
C VAL A 395 9.57 7.60 -2.67
N GLU A 396 8.80 6.90 -3.49
CA GLU A 396 9.32 6.05 -4.57
C GLU A 396 10.09 6.87 -5.62
N MET A 397 9.58 8.06 -5.98
CA MET A 397 10.30 9.00 -6.85
C MET A 397 11.65 9.39 -6.25
N LEU A 398 11.68 9.73 -4.95
CA LEU A 398 12.92 10.05 -4.24
C LEU A 398 13.90 8.86 -4.20
N VAL A 399 13.39 7.63 -4.06
CA VAL A 399 14.22 6.42 -4.12
C VAL A 399 14.85 6.25 -5.49
N CYS A 400 14.11 6.46 -6.59
CA CYS A 400 14.67 6.43 -7.95
C CYS A 400 15.83 7.41 -8.10
N VAL A 401 15.64 8.67 -7.66
CA VAL A 401 16.67 9.71 -7.72
C VAL A 401 17.87 9.33 -6.83
N ALA A 402 17.61 8.80 -5.64
CA ALA A 402 18.64 8.37 -4.69
C ALA A 402 19.51 7.24 -5.25
N ILE A 403 18.91 6.24 -5.90
CA ILE A 403 19.61 5.13 -6.55
C ILE A 403 20.57 5.67 -7.63
N ILE A 404 20.08 6.54 -8.51
CA ILE A 404 20.89 7.13 -9.58
C ILE A 404 22.05 7.91 -8.97
N ALA A 405 21.79 8.76 -7.97
CA ALA A 405 22.81 9.57 -7.30
C ALA A 405 23.88 8.72 -6.60
N TYR A 406 23.43 7.68 -5.87
CA TYR A 406 24.31 6.76 -5.14
C TYR A 406 25.30 6.05 -6.07
N PHE A 407 24.82 5.36 -7.11
CA PHE A 407 25.67 4.60 -8.00
C PHE A 407 26.56 5.47 -8.90
N ARG A 408 26.10 6.69 -9.25
CA ARG A 408 26.97 7.67 -9.93
C ARG A 408 28.16 8.11 -9.08
N LYS A 409 27.94 8.24 -7.75
CA LYS A 409 28.96 8.69 -6.81
C LYS A 409 29.91 7.57 -6.41
N THR A 410 29.38 6.39 -6.05
CA THR A 410 30.17 5.27 -5.49
C THR A 410 30.80 4.39 -6.57
N LYS A 411 30.14 4.26 -7.73
CA LYS A 411 30.52 3.34 -8.83
C LYS A 411 30.61 1.86 -8.40
N GLU A 412 29.93 1.48 -7.31
CA GLU A 412 29.90 0.12 -6.79
C GLU A 412 29.19 -0.86 -7.72
N ASP A 413 28.22 -0.38 -8.49
CA ASP A 413 27.60 -1.11 -9.60
C ASP A 413 27.59 -0.21 -10.83
N THR A 414 28.15 -0.70 -11.93
CA THR A 414 28.31 0.06 -13.18
C THR A 414 27.34 -0.39 -14.28
N ARG A 415 26.43 -1.33 -13.99
CA ARG A 415 25.42 -1.80 -14.95
C ARG A 415 24.40 -0.68 -15.23
N PRO A 416 24.41 -0.06 -16.44
CA PRO A 416 23.59 1.12 -16.69
C PRO A 416 22.09 0.84 -16.62
N TRP A 417 21.66 -0.37 -16.96
CA TRP A 417 20.27 -0.79 -16.83
C TRP A 417 19.79 -0.71 -15.36
N ASN A 418 20.57 -1.28 -14.43
CA ASN A 418 20.17 -1.39 -13.03
C ASN A 418 20.26 -0.07 -12.26
N THR A 419 21.27 0.74 -12.61
CA THR A 419 21.65 1.91 -11.80
C THR A 419 21.12 3.23 -12.36
N MET A 420 20.63 3.24 -13.60
CA MET A 420 20.23 4.47 -14.28
C MET A 420 18.97 4.30 -15.14
N ILE A 421 18.96 3.39 -16.15
CA ILE A 421 17.90 3.35 -17.17
C ILE A 421 16.57 2.94 -16.54
N ALA A 422 16.51 1.78 -15.85
CA ALA A 422 15.28 1.32 -15.22
C ALA A 422 14.77 2.30 -14.15
N PRO A 423 15.62 2.84 -13.23
CA PRO A 423 15.18 3.90 -12.31
C PRO A 423 14.66 5.16 -12.99
N ILE A 424 15.24 5.61 -14.13
CA ILE A 424 14.72 6.76 -14.87
C ILE A 424 13.34 6.45 -15.48
N LEU A 425 13.17 5.30 -16.12
CA LEU A 425 11.89 4.91 -16.71
C LEU A 425 10.80 4.77 -15.63
N ALA A 426 11.14 4.19 -14.47
CA ALA A 426 10.25 4.14 -13.32
C ALA A 426 9.88 5.53 -12.83
N LEU A 427 10.87 6.44 -12.68
CA LEU A 427 10.65 7.81 -12.24
C LEU A 427 9.69 8.55 -13.18
N ILE A 428 9.84 8.39 -14.50
CA ILE A 428 8.93 9.00 -15.47
C ILE A 428 7.51 8.48 -15.28
N GLY A 429 7.32 7.17 -15.11
CA GLY A 429 6.02 6.57 -14.86
C GLY A 429 5.40 7.02 -13.54
N LEU A 430 6.18 7.09 -12.46
CA LEU A 430 5.74 7.57 -11.14
C LEU A 430 5.33 9.05 -11.19
N VAL A 431 6.13 9.91 -11.81
CA VAL A 431 5.81 11.35 -11.97
C VAL A 431 4.54 11.53 -12.80
N ALA A 432 4.39 10.77 -13.89
CA ALA A 432 3.18 10.84 -14.71
C ALA A 432 1.93 10.37 -13.91
N GLY A 433 2.03 9.25 -13.18
CA GLY A 433 0.94 8.76 -12.35
C GLY A 433 0.55 9.74 -11.25
N GLU A 434 1.54 10.31 -10.55
CA GLU A 434 1.33 11.33 -9.51
C GLU A 434 0.65 12.59 -10.05
N TYR A 435 1.13 13.09 -11.19
CA TYR A 435 0.51 14.25 -11.87
C TYR A 435 -0.95 13.98 -12.22
N LEU A 436 -1.25 12.83 -12.83
CA LEU A 436 -2.60 12.45 -13.21
C LEU A 436 -3.51 12.28 -11.98
N LEU A 437 -3.00 11.71 -10.89
CA LEU A 437 -3.72 11.60 -9.63
C LEU A 437 -4.06 12.97 -9.05
N ILE A 438 -3.07 13.86 -8.90
CA ILE A 438 -3.29 15.19 -8.32
C ILE A 438 -4.25 16.01 -9.20
N ALA A 439 -4.18 15.87 -10.52
CA ALA A 439 -5.07 16.55 -11.45
C ALA A 439 -6.55 16.20 -11.24
N LYS A 440 -6.86 14.96 -10.86
CA LYS A 440 -8.23 14.46 -10.62
C LYS A 440 -8.50 14.11 -9.15
N PHE A 441 -7.69 14.63 -8.24
CA PHE A 441 -7.82 14.38 -6.80
C PHE A 441 -9.17 14.84 -6.25
N ALA A 442 -9.70 15.95 -6.77
CA ALA A 442 -11.02 16.48 -6.39
C ALA A 442 -12.14 15.48 -6.61
N LEU A 443 -12.13 14.78 -7.75
CA LEU A 443 -13.11 13.75 -8.09
C LEU A 443 -12.98 12.51 -7.20
N LEU A 444 -11.73 12.07 -6.94
CA LEU A 444 -11.46 10.91 -6.09
C LEU A 444 -11.87 11.12 -4.64
N ALA A 445 -11.51 12.28 -4.07
CA ALA A 445 -11.69 12.56 -2.65
C ALA A 445 -12.97 13.35 -2.34
N GLY A 446 -13.80 13.67 -3.33
CA GLY A 446 -15.00 14.51 -3.12
C GLY A 446 -14.66 15.91 -2.59
N THR A 447 -13.50 16.47 -3.00
CA THR A 447 -12.96 17.73 -2.47
C THR A 447 -12.90 18.82 -3.53
N ALA A 448 -13.92 18.88 -4.40
CA ALA A 448 -14.02 19.89 -5.43
C ALA A 448 -14.18 21.31 -4.86
N ALA A 449 -13.60 22.29 -5.53
CA ALA A 449 -13.80 23.69 -5.22
C ALA A 449 -15.24 24.12 -5.58
N ASP A 450 -15.75 25.11 -4.88
CA ASP A 450 -17.11 25.61 -5.13
C ASP A 450 -17.26 26.08 -6.59
N GLY A 451 -18.29 25.57 -7.25
CA GLY A 451 -18.62 25.92 -8.64
C GLY A 451 -17.76 25.22 -9.71
N SER A 452 -16.85 24.32 -9.34
CA SER A 452 -16.08 23.50 -10.28
C SER A 452 -16.77 22.15 -10.54
N ASP A 453 -16.56 21.61 -11.75
CA ASP A 453 -16.92 20.25 -12.11
C ASP A 453 -15.68 19.35 -12.07
N PRO A 454 -15.52 18.48 -11.05
CA PRO A 454 -14.33 17.66 -10.90
C PRO A 454 -14.16 16.62 -12.02
N THR A 455 -15.23 16.32 -12.77
CA THR A 455 -15.15 15.39 -13.92
C THR A 455 -14.38 16.03 -15.08
N VAL A 456 -14.51 17.34 -15.28
CA VAL A 456 -13.88 18.12 -16.34
C VAL A 456 -12.65 18.86 -15.82
N ASP A 457 -12.84 19.61 -14.72
CA ASP A 457 -11.80 20.50 -14.19
C ASP A 457 -10.67 19.71 -13.54
N SER A 458 -9.44 20.15 -13.81
CA SER A 458 -8.24 19.59 -13.17
C SER A 458 -7.71 20.54 -12.11
N PHE A 459 -7.18 20.01 -11.01
CA PHE A 459 -6.63 20.79 -9.89
C PHE A 459 -7.65 21.70 -9.18
N ALA A 460 -8.95 21.51 -9.40
CA ALA A 460 -10.01 22.31 -8.81
C ALA A 460 -10.35 21.79 -7.40
N LEU A 461 -9.45 22.02 -6.44
CA LEU A 461 -9.51 21.51 -5.08
C LEU A 461 -10.01 22.59 -4.11
N ASN A 462 -10.88 22.19 -3.18
CA ASN A 462 -11.18 23.00 -2.00
C ASN A 462 -10.03 22.94 -0.98
N THR A 463 -10.20 23.64 0.14
CA THR A 463 -9.17 23.71 1.20
C THR A 463 -8.74 22.33 1.70
N THR A 464 -9.69 21.40 1.91
CA THR A 464 -9.39 20.03 2.38
C THR A 464 -8.56 19.28 1.34
N GLY A 465 -8.94 19.36 0.06
CA GLY A 465 -8.20 18.72 -1.04
C GLY A 465 -6.76 19.23 -1.12
N TRP A 466 -6.55 20.55 -1.05
CA TRP A 466 -5.19 21.11 -1.03
C TRP A 466 -4.38 20.71 0.19
N ILE A 467 -5.00 20.62 1.37
CA ILE A 467 -4.31 20.12 2.58
C ILE A 467 -3.85 18.67 2.35
N LEU A 468 -4.72 17.80 1.86
CA LEU A 468 -4.37 16.38 1.64
C LEU A 468 -3.25 16.22 0.60
N VAL A 469 -3.30 16.96 -0.51
CA VAL A 469 -2.27 16.90 -1.56
C VAL A 469 -0.94 17.47 -1.09
N LEU A 470 -0.94 18.61 -0.39
CA LEU A 470 0.29 19.29 0.01
C LEU A 470 0.94 18.72 1.26
N LEU A 471 0.19 17.99 2.09
CA LEU A 471 0.66 17.44 3.36
C LEU A 471 1.93 16.58 3.23
N PRO A 472 2.07 15.62 2.28
CA PRO A 472 3.29 14.84 2.13
C PRO A 472 4.51 15.70 1.77
N PHE A 473 4.34 16.70 0.90
CA PHE A 473 5.42 17.62 0.52
C PHE A 473 5.85 18.52 1.69
N ALA A 474 4.88 19.04 2.44
CA ALA A 474 5.17 19.83 3.64
C ALA A 474 5.90 19.00 4.69
N ILE A 475 5.47 17.76 4.93
CA ILE A 475 6.11 16.83 5.86
C ILE A 475 7.52 16.45 5.40
N LEU A 476 7.74 16.26 4.10
CA LEU A 476 9.08 16.03 3.56
C LEU A 476 10.03 17.18 3.91
N ILE A 477 9.60 18.42 3.68
CA ILE A 477 10.40 19.62 3.94
C ILE A 477 10.64 19.78 5.45
N LEU A 478 9.59 19.73 6.26
CA LEU A 478 9.68 19.87 7.71
C LEU A 478 10.52 18.76 8.34
N GLY A 479 10.36 17.51 7.88
CA GLY A 479 11.14 16.38 8.32
C GLY A 479 12.61 16.49 7.92
N ALA A 480 12.91 17.03 6.74
CA ALA A 480 14.29 17.28 6.31
C ALA A 480 14.96 18.40 7.15
N VAL A 481 14.23 19.47 7.45
CA VAL A 481 14.70 20.54 8.36
C VAL A 481 14.94 19.99 9.78
N TRP A 482 14.01 19.19 10.27
CA TRP A 482 14.14 18.51 11.57
C TRP A 482 15.36 17.58 11.59
N GLY A 483 15.54 16.74 10.55
CA GLY A 483 16.70 15.86 10.39
C GLY A 483 18.02 16.63 10.42
N LYS A 484 18.09 17.74 9.68
CA LYS A 484 19.28 18.60 9.67
C LYS A 484 19.59 19.21 11.05
N ALA A 485 18.55 19.59 11.81
CA ALA A 485 18.71 20.17 13.16
C ALA A 485 19.14 19.13 14.22
N ARG A 486 18.75 17.85 14.02
CA ARG A 486 19.09 16.74 14.93
C ARG A 486 20.43 16.08 14.65
N VAL A 487 21.00 16.25 13.45
CA VAL A 487 22.37 15.82 13.13
C VAL A 487 23.36 16.70 13.89
N SER A 488 23.52 16.40 15.19
CA SER A 488 24.66 16.89 15.98
C SER A 488 25.83 15.90 15.83
N LYS A 489 27.06 16.34 16.09
CA LYS A 489 28.26 15.48 16.00
C LYS A 489 28.14 14.17 16.80
N GLU A 490 27.34 14.15 17.85
CA GLU A 490 27.12 13.02 18.75
C GLU A 490 26.10 12.00 18.21
N ASN A 491 25.17 12.44 17.36
CA ASN A 491 24.14 11.58 16.72
C ASN A 491 24.44 11.29 15.24
N GLU A 492 25.48 11.91 14.67
CA GLU A 492 25.82 11.75 13.25
C GLU A 492 26.17 10.30 12.91
N ASP A 493 26.84 9.59 13.81
CA ASP A 493 27.19 8.19 13.60
C ASP A 493 25.97 7.27 13.75
N LEU A 494 25.06 7.52 14.72
CA LEU A 494 23.80 6.78 14.86
C LEU A 494 22.86 6.98 13.66
N ILE A 495 22.81 8.19 13.12
CA ILE A 495 22.00 8.50 11.94
C ILE A 495 22.69 7.99 10.67
N LYS A 496 24.04 8.00 10.61
CA LYS A 496 24.80 7.33 9.57
C LYS A 496 24.61 5.82 9.61
N ASP A 497 24.52 5.19 10.78
CA ASP A 497 24.24 3.76 10.94
C ASP A 497 22.83 3.36 10.45
N LEU A 498 21.85 4.28 10.51
CA LEU A 498 20.56 4.08 9.86
C LEU A 498 20.63 4.12 8.35
N VAL A 499 21.56 4.90 7.86
CA VAL A 499 21.80 5.11 6.45
C VAL A 499 22.92 4.17 5.97
N SER A 500 23.66 3.49 6.85
CA SER A 500 24.72 2.51 6.53
C SER A 500 24.19 1.09 6.45
#